data_9745a56f928017d10f1878c28b140bfe
#
_entry.id   9745a56f928017d10f1878c28b140bfe
#
_cell.length_a   1.000
_cell.length_b   1.000
_cell.length_c   1.000
_cell.angle_alpha   90.00
_cell.angle_beta   90.00
_cell.angle_gamma   90.00
#
_symmetry.space_group_name_H-M   'P 1'
#
loop_
_entity.id
_entity.type
_entity.pdbx_description
1 polymer ?
#
loop_
_entity_poly.entity_id
_entity_poly.type
_entity_poly.pdbx_seq_one_letter_code
_entity_poly.pdbx_strand_id
1 'polypeptide(L)' 'MKASLDKKPARSLTAADVCDRCSARAAVETVMMQGGSLLWCAHHFAFFEDALNAFGATILVDERRR' A
#
# COMPACT_ATOMS: atom_id res chain seq x y z
N MET A 1 -18.55 14.41 12.72
CA MET A 1 -18.29 14.27 12.36
C MET A 1 -17.77 13.87 11.93
N LYS A 2 -17.47 13.72 11.82
CA LYS A 2 -16.92 13.56 11.39
C LYS A 2 -16.60 12.88 10.73
N ALA A 3 -16.63 12.58 10.64
CA ALA A 3 -16.30 11.89 10.14
C ALA A 3 -15.84 11.62 9.27
N SER A 4 -15.75 11.89 8.88
CA SER A 4 -15.19 11.66 8.01
C SER A 4 -14.28 11.19 8.10
N LEU A 5 -14.03 11.09 8.57
CA LEU A 5 -13.16 10.69 8.67
C LEU A 5 -13.04 9.62 8.46
N ASP A 6 -13.43 9.10 8.35
CA ASP A 6 -13.33 8.08 8.22
C ASP A 6 -12.91 7.56 7.08
N LYS A 7 -13.16 7.85 6.25
CA LYS A 7 -12.75 7.43 5.20
C LYS A 7 -11.53 7.95 5.02
N LYS A 8 -10.67 7.40 5.08
CA LYS A 8 -9.55 7.88 4.89
C LYS A 8 -9.24 7.93 3.53
N PRO A 9 -9.09 8.97 2.95
CA PRO A 9 -8.72 9.05 1.57
C PRO A 9 -7.31 8.51 1.42
N ALA A 10 -6.93 8.25 0.22
CA ALA A 10 -5.58 7.83 -0.04
C ALA A 10 -4.63 8.92 0.44
N ARG A 11 -3.60 8.53 1.12
CA ARG A 11 -2.64 9.49 1.64
C ARG A 11 -1.37 9.44 0.79
N SER A 12 -0.58 10.47 0.88
CA SER A 12 0.71 10.46 0.22
C SER A 12 1.70 9.69 1.07
N LEU A 13 2.52 8.89 0.44
CA LEU A 13 3.56 8.18 1.16
C LEU A 13 4.73 9.10 1.38
N THR A 14 5.37 8.96 2.53
CA THR A 14 6.47 9.83 2.91
C THR A 14 7.77 9.05 2.92
N ALA A 15 8.88 9.75 3.14
CA ALA A 15 10.17 9.10 3.22
C ALA A 15 10.26 8.12 4.39
N ALA A 16 9.39 8.28 5.39
CA ALA A 16 9.36 7.36 6.51
C ALA A 16 8.64 6.07 6.20
N ASP A 17 7.87 6.03 5.12
CA ASP A 17 7.14 4.83 4.74
C ASP A 17 8.08 3.96 3.93
N VAL A 18 8.35 2.78 4.43
CA VAL A 18 9.28 1.87 3.77
C VAL A 18 8.64 0.54 3.50
N CYS A 19 9.17 -0.15 2.50
CA CYS A 19 8.69 -1.46 2.10
C CYS A 19 8.83 -2.43 3.26
N ASP A 20 7.79 -3.22 3.51
CA ASP A 20 7.81 -4.19 4.59
C ASP A 20 8.74 -5.35 4.29
N ARG A 21 9.22 -5.47 3.06
CA ARG A 21 10.10 -6.57 2.69
C ARG A 21 11.58 -6.19 2.68
N CYS A 22 11.90 -4.94 2.42
CA CYS A 22 13.30 -4.60 2.21
C CYS A 22 13.74 -3.25 2.70
N SER A 23 12.89 -2.49 3.30
CA SER A 23 13.21 -1.16 3.83
C SER A 23 13.49 -0.09 2.78
N ALA A 24 13.31 -0.38 1.51
CA ALA A 24 13.41 0.65 0.50
C ALA A 24 12.17 1.55 0.60
N ARG A 25 12.24 2.73 0.05
CA ARG A 25 11.11 3.63 0.12
C ARG A 25 9.87 2.99 -0.49
N ALA A 26 8.75 3.09 0.22
CA ALA A 26 7.50 2.50 -0.24
C ALA A 26 6.91 3.34 -1.36
N ALA A 27 6.29 2.66 -2.31
CA ALA A 27 5.57 3.32 -3.40
C ALA A 27 4.11 2.88 -3.47
N VAL A 28 3.77 1.81 -2.80
CA VAL A 28 2.41 1.26 -2.85
C VAL A 28 1.98 0.85 -1.45
N GLU A 29 0.74 1.12 -1.11
CA GLU A 29 0.16 0.61 0.13
C GLU A 29 -1.05 -0.24 -0.22
N THR A 30 -1.14 -1.44 0.35
CA THR A 30 -2.27 -2.33 0.12
C THR A 30 -2.93 -2.69 1.44
N VAL A 31 -4.22 -3.03 1.36
CA VAL A 31 -4.96 -3.51 2.51
C VAL A 31 -5.41 -4.93 2.21
N MET A 32 -5.18 -5.82 3.13
CA MET A 32 -5.54 -7.22 2.95
C MET A 32 -6.99 -7.46 3.37
N MET A 33 -7.57 -8.54 2.87
CA MET A 33 -8.97 -8.84 3.17
C MET A 33 -9.25 -8.99 4.65
N GLN A 34 -8.32 -9.55 5.39
CA GLN A 34 -8.54 -9.73 6.80
C GLN A 34 -8.25 -8.47 7.59
N GLY A 35 -7.93 -7.38 6.93
CA GLY A 35 -7.56 -6.16 7.61
C GLY A 35 -6.05 -6.07 7.69
N GLY A 36 -5.54 -4.93 8.05
CA GLY A 36 -4.11 -4.72 8.08
C GLY A 36 -3.59 -4.27 6.74
N SER A 37 -2.59 -3.43 6.75
CA SER A 37 -2.03 -2.91 5.51
C SER A 37 -0.56 -3.24 5.42
N LEU A 38 -0.05 -3.25 4.21
CA LEU A 38 1.35 -3.51 3.94
C LEU A 38 1.88 -2.45 2.99
N LEU A 39 3.13 -2.11 3.16
CA LEU A 39 3.81 -1.16 2.30
C LEU A 39 4.79 -1.91 1.40
N TRP A 40 4.89 -1.48 0.16
CA TRP A 40 5.71 -2.14 -0.84
C TRP A 40 6.49 -1.12 -1.63
N CYS A 41 7.75 -1.42 -1.91
CA CYS A 41 8.47 -0.63 -2.90
C CYS A 41 7.99 -1.08 -4.28
N ALA A 42 8.31 -0.29 -5.30
CA ALA A 42 7.84 -0.62 -6.65
C ALA A 42 8.29 -1.99 -7.10
N HIS A 43 9.53 -2.35 -6.76
CA HIS A 43 10.09 -3.62 -7.17
C HIS A 43 9.35 -4.80 -6.53
N HIS A 44 9.15 -4.75 -5.22
CA HIS A 44 8.48 -5.85 -4.55
C HIS A 44 7.00 -5.90 -4.86
N PHE A 45 6.37 -4.74 -5.04
CA PHE A 45 4.97 -4.78 -5.41
C PHE A 45 4.80 -5.47 -6.77
N ALA A 46 5.64 -5.14 -7.74
CA ALA A 46 5.55 -5.77 -9.05
C ALA A 46 5.77 -7.28 -8.93
N PHE A 47 6.71 -7.67 -8.08
CA PHE A 47 7.01 -9.09 -7.92
C PHE A 47 5.85 -9.86 -7.32
N PHE A 48 5.13 -9.25 -6.38
CA PHE A 48 4.06 -9.94 -5.68
C PHE A 48 2.66 -9.59 -6.16
N GLU A 49 2.55 -8.81 -7.22
CA GLU A 49 1.26 -8.27 -7.63
C GLU A 49 0.22 -9.35 -7.90
N ASP A 50 0.61 -10.40 -8.60
CA ASP A 50 -0.34 -11.47 -8.91
C ASP A 50 -0.82 -12.17 -7.65
N ALA A 51 0.08 -12.40 -6.71
CA ALA A 51 -0.30 -13.05 -5.47
C ALA A 51 -1.20 -12.15 -4.65
N LEU A 52 -0.93 -10.84 -4.65
CA LEU A 52 -1.77 -9.91 -3.91
C LEU A 52 -3.17 -9.87 -4.49
N ASN A 53 -3.29 -9.90 -5.80
CA ASN A 53 -4.60 -9.93 -6.42
C ASN A 53 -5.34 -11.22 -6.07
N ALA A 54 -4.63 -12.33 -6.06
CA ALA A 54 -5.24 -13.61 -5.73
C ALA A 54 -5.74 -13.65 -4.30
N PHE A 55 -5.09 -12.93 -3.40
CA PHE A 55 -5.52 -12.89 -2.01
C PHE A 55 -6.52 -11.79 -1.73
N GLY A 56 -6.91 -11.04 -2.75
CA GLY A 56 -7.94 -10.02 -2.55
C GLY A 56 -7.45 -8.73 -1.91
N ALA A 57 -6.16 -8.44 -2.05
CA ALA A 57 -5.64 -7.18 -1.52
C ALA A 57 -6.19 -6.00 -2.33
N THR A 58 -6.42 -4.90 -1.64
CA THR A 58 -6.89 -3.67 -2.28
C THR A 58 -5.77 -2.65 -2.26
N ILE A 59 -5.52 -2.00 -3.38
CA ILE A 59 -4.50 -0.96 -3.46
C ILE A 59 -5.09 0.33 -2.95
N LEU A 60 -4.51 0.87 -1.89
CA LEU A 60 -4.94 2.14 -1.34
C LEU A 60 -4.16 3.29 -1.94
N VAL A 61 -2.87 3.11 -2.13
CA VAL A 61 -2.00 4.16 -2.65
C VAL A 61 -1.06 3.51 -3.64
N ASP A 62 -0.86 4.14 -4.77
CA ASP A 62 0.07 3.64 -5.78
C ASP A 62 0.79 4.82 -6.39
N GLU A 63 2.00 5.04 -5.97
CA GLU A 63 2.81 6.16 -6.42
C GLU A 63 3.96 5.73 -7.32
N ARG A 64 3.83 4.57 -7.95
CA ARG A 64 4.93 4.05 -8.77
C ARG A 64 5.22 4.87 -10.00
N ARG A 65 4.16 5.53 -10.52
CA ARG A 65 4.38 6.25 -11.71
C ARG A 65 4.39 7.67 -11.45
N ARG A 66 5.26 8.22 -10.78
CA ARG A 66 5.28 9.64 -10.52
C ARG A 66 6.50 10.30 -11.12
#